data_2f65c5d24a999bbff34b37fbede4955a
#
_entry.id   2f65c5d24a999bbff34b37fbede4955a
#
_cell.length_a   1.000
_cell.length_b   1.000
_cell.length_c   1.000
_cell.angle_alpha   90.00
_cell.angle_beta   90.00
_cell.angle_gamma   90.00
#
_symmetry.space_group_name_H-M   'P 1'
#
loop_
_entity.id
_entity.type
_entity.pdbx_description
1 polymer ?
#
loop_
_entity_poly.entity_id
_entity_poly.type
_entity_poly.pdbx_seq_one_letter_code
_entity_poly.pdbx_strand_id
1 'polypeptide(L)'
;NDGAAHYFGQAKGIGTMPHALIGYAGSTVRAAELFHETFPDAPLTVLVDYYGKEITDALSVCNRFPDLAATGQLSLRLDTHGGRFVEGLDTATSYDILERQVPEAIRTYRTDTELRWLVGTGVTAAALYHLRVSLDEAGFGQVEIVASSGFNPAKCQLMSQVDAPIDAIGTGSFLPENWSETYATADIVAYDGIAEVKIGREFLLQKPL
;
A
#
# COMPACT_ATOMS: atom_id res chain seq x y z
N ASN A 1 18.07 1.65 5.85
CA ASN A 1 17.89 2.98 5.30
C ASN A 1 19.22 3.60 4.96
N ASP A 2 19.53 4.84 5.33
CA ASP A 2 20.77 5.51 4.90
C ASP A 2 22.02 4.69 5.23
N GLY A 3 22.09 4.08 6.42
CA GLY A 3 23.19 3.21 6.81
C GLY A 3 23.41 1.97 5.92
N ALA A 4 22.40 1.52 5.21
CA ALA A 4 22.46 0.38 4.31
C ALA A 4 22.49 0.77 2.82
N ALA A 5 22.17 2.01 2.49
CA ALA A 5 21.99 2.47 1.10
C ALA A 5 23.22 2.22 0.23
N HIS A 6 24.44 2.44 0.78
CA HIS A 6 25.69 2.27 0.06
C HIS A 6 25.95 0.81 -0.39
N TYR A 7 25.41 -0.20 0.32
CA TYR A 7 25.53 -1.61 -0.10
C TYR A 7 24.73 -1.89 -1.39
N PHE A 8 23.79 -1.02 -1.71
CA PHE A 8 22.92 -1.11 -2.90
C PHE A 8 23.25 -0.03 -3.94
N GLY A 9 24.41 0.63 -3.81
CA GLY A 9 24.85 1.68 -4.75
C GLY A 9 24.03 2.98 -4.65
N GLN A 10 23.33 3.21 -3.54
CA GLN A 10 22.52 4.38 -3.31
C GLN A 10 23.23 5.36 -2.36
N ALA A 11 23.03 6.66 -2.56
CA ALA A 11 23.57 7.69 -1.67
C ALA A 11 22.74 7.82 -0.37
N LYS A 12 21.44 7.53 -0.46
CA LYS A 12 20.48 7.59 0.65
C LYS A 12 19.52 6.41 0.60
N GLY A 13 18.96 6.03 1.73
CA GLY A 13 17.86 5.09 1.79
C GLY A 13 16.57 5.71 1.25
N ILE A 14 15.72 4.88 0.66
CA ILE A 14 14.37 5.30 0.28
C ILE A 14 13.51 5.23 1.53
N GLY A 15 13.13 6.39 2.05
CA GLY A 15 12.18 6.52 3.16
C GLY A 15 10.75 6.58 2.66
N THR A 16 9.83 6.01 3.43
CA THR A 16 8.39 6.17 3.21
C THR A 16 7.72 6.60 4.50
N MET A 17 6.53 7.20 4.38
CA MET A 17 5.70 7.58 5.52
C MET A 17 5.33 6.34 6.36
N PRO A 18 5.49 6.37 7.71
CA PRO A 18 5.02 5.29 8.57
C PRO A 18 3.54 5.45 8.91
N HIS A 19 2.83 4.34 9.15
CA HIS A 19 1.43 4.36 9.64
C HIS A 19 1.26 5.19 10.92
N ALA A 20 2.25 5.17 11.81
CA ALA A 20 2.24 5.95 13.04
C ALA A 20 2.07 7.46 12.82
N LEU A 21 2.59 8.00 11.71
CA LEU A 21 2.39 9.41 11.37
C LEU A 21 0.93 9.70 11.03
N ILE A 22 0.25 8.77 10.34
CA ILE A 22 -1.15 8.94 9.95
C ILE A 22 -2.04 8.95 11.19
N GLY A 23 -1.87 7.99 12.11
CA GLY A 23 -2.59 7.98 13.38
C GLY A 23 -2.31 9.24 14.21
N TYR A 24 -1.04 9.65 14.33
CA TYR A 24 -0.68 10.90 15.03
C TYR A 24 -1.31 12.14 14.40
N ALA A 25 -1.35 12.22 13.08
CA ALA A 25 -1.90 13.37 12.34
C ALA A 25 -3.45 13.41 12.34
N GLY A 26 -4.11 12.28 12.61
CA GLY A 26 -5.57 12.14 12.62
C GLY A 26 -6.21 12.08 11.22
N SER A 27 -5.43 12.18 10.14
CA SER A 27 -5.89 11.94 8.77
C SER A 27 -4.73 11.68 7.81
N THR A 28 -4.99 10.95 6.74
CA THR A 28 -4.01 10.64 5.68
C THR A 28 -3.51 11.92 4.99
N VAL A 29 -4.41 12.85 4.69
CA VAL A 29 -4.05 14.14 4.06
C VAL A 29 -3.17 14.97 4.98
N ARG A 30 -3.52 15.06 6.27
CA ARG A 30 -2.71 15.84 7.22
C ARG A 30 -1.33 15.22 7.44
N ALA A 31 -1.23 13.91 7.45
CA ALA A 31 0.07 13.23 7.50
C ALA A 31 0.94 13.55 6.28
N ALA A 32 0.34 13.56 5.08
CA ALA A 32 1.01 13.93 3.85
C ALA A 32 1.50 15.38 3.88
N GLU A 33 0.68 16.31 4.40
CA GLU A 33 1.08 17.72 4.60
C GLU A 33 2.29 17.83 5.51
N LEU A 34 2.24 17.24 6.71
CA LEU A 34 3.32 17.28 7.69
C LEU A 34 4.62 16.68 7.13
N PHE A 35 4.51 15.59 6.36
CA PHE A 35 5.67 14.98 5.73
C PHE A 35 6.29 15.91 4.68
N HIS A 36 5.48 16.46 3.79
CA HIS A 36 5.94 17.35 2.74
C HIS A 36 6.48 18.70 3.29
N GLU A 37 5.85 19.25 4.33
CA GLU A 37 6.35 20.44 5.05
C GLU A 37 7.75 20.19 5.65
N THR A 38 8.01 18.97 6.12
CA THR A 38 9.29 18.60 6.73
C THR A 38 10.37 18.27 5.69
N PHE A 39 9.97 17.69 4.57
CA PHE A 39 10.86 17.21 3.50
C PHE A 39 10.38 17.72 2.12
N PRO A 40 10.41 19.04 1.86
CA PRO A 40 9.79 19.63 0.67
C PRO A 40 10.44 19.21 -0.65
N ASP A 41 11.73 18.85 -0.61
CA ASP A 41 12.49 18.43 -1.80
C ASP A 41 12.45 16.90 -2.05
N ALA A 42 11.79 16.14 -1.17
CA ALA A 42 11.69 14.70 -1.32
C ALA A 42 10.41 14.30 -2.08
N PRO A 43 10.46 13.26 -2.94
CA PRO A 43 9.25 12.67 -3.48
C PRO A 43 8.29 12.26 -2.36
N LEU A 44 7.00 12.51 -2.56
CA LEU A 44 5.98 12.25 -1.55
C LEU A 44 5.35 10.87 -1.79
N THR A 45 5.66 9.91 -0.91
CA THR A 45 5.00 8.60 -0.91
C THR A 45 4.06 8.48 0.28
N VAL A 46 2.75 8.36 0.01
CA VAL A 46 1.69 8.38 1.03
C VAL A 46 1.04 7.01 1.18
N LEU A 47 0.99 6.49 2.42
CA LEU A 47 0.18 5.32 2.78
C LEU A 47 -1.29 5.70 2.80
N VAL A 48 -2.15 4.88 2.17
CA VAL A 48 -3.59 5.21 2.02
C VAL A 48 -4.53 4.23 2.73
N ASP A 49 -3.97 3.26 3.46
CA ASP A 49 -4.75 2.13 3.99
C ASP A 49 -5.03 2.19 5.50
N TYR A 50 -4.62 3.24 6.20
CA TYR A 50 -4.74 3.31 7.66
C TYR A 50 -6.20 3.28 8.13
N TYR A 51 -7.06 4.06 7.50
CA TYR A 51 -8.48 4.19 7.84
C TYR A 51 -9.40 3.24 7.05
N GLY A 52 -8.88 2.36 6.22
CA GLY A 52 -9.67 1.48 5.37
C GLY A 52 -10.43 2.22 4.26
N LYS A 53 -9.92 3.37 3.84
CA LYS A 53 -10.49 4.27 2.84
C LYS A 53 -9.49 4.52 1.71
N GLU A 54 -8.93 3.45 1.17
CA GLU A 54 -7.80 3.51 0.25
C GLU A 54 -8.06 4.40 -0.96
N ILE A 55 -9.22 4.27 -1.57
CA ILE A 55 -9.59 5.05 -2.77
C ILE A 55 -9.93 6.49 -2.38
N THR A 56 -10.75 6.66 -1.34
CA THR A 56 -11.14 7.98 -0.84
C THR A 56 -9.92 8.81 -0.41
N ASP A 57 -9.02 8.21 0.36
CA ASP A 57 -7.81 8.87 0.85
C ASP A 57 -6.81 9.13 -0.29
N ALA A 58 -6.66 8.20 -1.23
CA ALA A 58 -5.84 8.37 -2.42
C ALA A 58 -6.25 9.60 -3.23
N LEU A 59 -7.52 9.69 -3.59
CA LEU A 59 -8.06 10.83 -4.34
C LEU A 59 -7.97 12.14 -3.55
N SER A 60 -8.18 12.09 -2.24
CA SER A 60 -8.05 13.27 -1.36
C SER A 60 -6.62 13.80 -1.33
N VAL A 61 -5.62 12.91 -1.27
CA VAL A 61 -4.19 13.27 -1.34
C VAL A 61 -3.84 13.86 -2.70
N CYS A 62 -4.27 13.23 -3.80
CA CYS A 62 -4.03 13.73 -5.15
C CYS A 62 -4.62 15.13 -5.35
N ASN A 63 -5.85 15.36 -4.88
CA ASN A 63 -6.50 16.68 -4.93
C ASN A 63 -5.78 17.73 -4.06
N ARG A 64 -5.14 17.31 -2.96
CA ARG A 64 -4.38 18.20 -2.09
C ARG A 64 -3.03 18.60 -2.68
N PHE A 65 -2.42 17.71 -3.48
CA PHE A 65 -1.10 17.90 -4.09
C PHE A 65 -1.15 17.75 -5.62
N PRO A 66 -1.96 18.57 -6.34
CA PRO A 66 -2.18 18.37 -7.76
C PRO A 66 -0.91 18.55 -8.61
N ASP A 67 -0.01 19.43 -8.20
CA ASP A 67 1.26 19.66 -8.93
C ASP A 67 2.21 18.46 -8.80
N LEU A 68 2.32 17.85 -7.61
CA LEU A 68 3.10 16.65 -7.40
C LEU A 68 2.50 15.46 -8.13
N ALA A 69 1.16 15.34 -8.14
CA ALA A 69 0.45 14.31 -8.89
C ALA A 69 0.67 14.43 -10.41
N ALA A 70 0.66 15.64 -10.95
CA ALA A 70 0.86 15.88 -12.38
C ALA A 70 2.30 15.67 -12.84
N THR A 71 3.29 15.81 -11.95
CA THR A 71 4.73 15.71 -12.27
C THR A 71 5.35 14.36 -11.92
N GLY A 72 4.56 13.36 -11.45
CA GLY A 72 5.07 12.06 -11.03
C GLY A 72 5.92 12.10 -9.75
N GLN A 73 5.78 13.15 -8.95
CA GLN A 73 6.46 13.29 -7.65
C GLN A 73 5.61 12.79 -6.47
N LEU A 74 4.39 12.35 -6.76
CA LEU A 74 3.48 11.73 -5.81
C LEU A 74 3.35 10.24 -6.11
N SER A 75 3.59 9.42 -5.09
CA SER A 75 3.31 7.99 -5.12
C SER A 75 2.33 7.63 -4.01
N LEU A 76 1.43 6.70 -4.27
CA LEU A 76 0.49 6.17 -3.27
C LEU A 76 0.89 4.74 -2.90
N ARG A 77 1.08 4.50 -1.61
CA ARG A 77 1.46 3.19 -1.11
C ARG A 77 0.25 2.45 -0.57
N LEU A 78 -0.08 1.34 -1.24
CA LEU A 78 -1.09 0.40 -0.80
C LEU A 78 -0.44 -0.68 0.08
N ASP A 79 -0.84 -0.75 1.35
CA ASP A 79 -0.31 -1.69 2.36
C ASP A 79 -1.45 -2.37 3.15
N THR A 80 -2.60 -2.54 2.50
CA THR A 80 -3.83 -3.08 3.09
C THR A 80 -3.58 -4.42 3.77
N HIS A 81 -4.04 -4.54 5.03
CA HIS A 81 -3.92 -5.75 5.81
C HIS A 81 -4.59 -6.95 5.12
N GLY A 82 -3.91 -8.12 5.12
CA GLY A 82 -4.36 -9.33 4.43
C GLY A 82 -5.69 -9.92 4.94
N GLY A 83 -6.25 -9.40 6.02
CA GLY A 83 -7.52 -9.86 6.59
C GLY A 83 -8.76 -9.12 6.08
N ARG A 84 -8.61 -8.11 5.23
CA ARG A 84 -9.74 -7.32 4.69
C ARG A 84 -9.56 -6.98 3.22
N PHE A 85 -10.66 -6.69 2.55
CA PHE A 85 -10.62 -6.11 1.21
C PHE A 85 -10.23 -4.62 1.25
N VAL A 86 -9.69 -4.13 0.14
CA VAL A 86 -9.54 -2.69 -0.14
C VAL A 86 -10.93 -2.06 -0.25
N GLU A 87 -11.03 -0.78 0.06
CA GLU A 87 -12.27 0.00 -0.06
C GLU A 87 -13.00 -0.26 -1.38
N GLY A 88 -14.29 -0.54 -1.28
CA GLY A 88 -15.16 -0.79 -2.43
C GLY A 88 -15.04 -2.18 -3.05
N LEU A 89 -14.17 -3.05 -2.55
CA LEU A 89 -13.99 -4.40 -3.06
C LEU A 89 -14.65 -5.47 -2.19
N ASP A 90 -15.08 -6.49 -2.85
CA ASP A 90 -15.39 -7.83 -2.37
C ASP A 90 -14.91 -8.86 -3.42
N THR A 91 -15.20 -10.13 -3.22
CA THR A 91 -14.79 -11.17 -4.17
C THR A 91 -15.42 -10.97 -5.56
N ALA A 92 -16.71 -10.64 -5.63
CA ALA A 92 -17.42 -10.48 -6.90
C ALA A 92 -16.89 -9.28 -7.68
N THR A 93 -16.80 -8.12 -7.01
CA THR A 93 -16.26 -6.89 -7.60
C THR A 93 -14.81 -7.06 -8.06
N SER A 94 -14.01 -7.84 -7.30
CA SER A 94 -12.62 -8.14 -7.67
C SER A 94 -12.54 -8.97 -8.96
N TYR A 95 -13.42 -9.95 -9.13
CA TYR A 95 -13.52 -10.70 -10.39
C TYR A 95 -13.95 -9.80 -11.55
N ASP A 96 -14.94 -8.94 -11.34
CA ASP A 96 -15.45 -8.01 -12.37
C ASP A 96 -14.37 -7.03 -12.84
N ILE A 97 -13.51 -6.58 -11.95
CA ILE A 97 -12.37 -5.71 -12.29
C ILE A 97 -11.37 -6.47 -13.15
N LEU A 98 -10.94 -7.66 -12.74
CA LEU A 98 -9.96 -8.43 -13.50
C LEU A 98 -10.53 -8.89 -14.84
N GLU A 99 -11.81 -9.24 -14.91
CA GLU A 99 -12.46 -9.60 -16.19
C GLU A 99 -12.43 -8.43 -17.18
N ARG A 100 -12.51 -7.20 -16.71
CA ARG A 100 -12.45 -6.00 -17.57
C ARG A 100 -11.02 -5.58 -17.92
N GLN A 101 -10.10 -5.66 -16.97
CA GLN A 101 -8.75 -5.11 -17.11
C GLN A 101 -7.75 -6.14 -17.65
N VAL A 102 -7.82 -7.39 -17.17
CA VAL A 102 -6.86 -8.45 -17.50
C VAL A 102 -7.54 -9.83 -17.44
N PRO A 103 -8.49 -10.11 -18.36
CA PRO A 103 -9.32 -11.33 -18.31
C PRO A 103 -8.51 -12.62 -18.26
N GLU A 104 -7.34 -12.68 -18.89
CA GLU A 104 -6.48 -13.85 -18.89
C GLU A 104 -5.96 -14.21 -17.48
N ALA A 105 -5.93 -13.24 -16.54
CA ALA A 105 -5.52 -13.50 -15.18
C ALA A 105 -6.41 -14.53 -14.47
N ILE A 106 -7.70 -14.56 -14.80
CA ILE A 106 -8.72 -15.40 -14.15
C ILE A 106 -9.30 -16.49 -15.06
N ARG A 107 -9.02 -16.43 -16.37
CA ARG A 107 -9.43 -17.46 -17.33
C ARG A 107 -8.42 -18.61 -17.48
N THR A 108 -7.25 -18.48 -16.87
CA THR A 108 -6.20 -19.49 -16.82
C THR A 108 -6.29 -20.25 -15.51
N TYR A 109 -5.87 -21.52 -15.50
CA TYR A 109 -5.79 -22.30 -14.26
C TYR A 109 -4.91 -21.59 -13.23
N ARG A 110 -5.44 -21.44 -12.02
CA ARG A 110 -4.76 -20.81 -10.89
C ARG A 110 -4.89 -21.69 -9.65
N THR A 111 -3.85 -21.71 -8.84
CA THR A 111 -3.90 -22.30 -7.52
C THR A 111 -4.73 -21.44 -6.56
N ASP A 112 -5.20 -22.00 -5.44
CA ASP A 112 -5.91 -21.24 -4.40
C ASP A 112 -5.09 -20.05 -3.86
N THR A 113 -3.77 -20.22 -3.79
CA THR A 113 -2.87 -19.14 -3.35
C THR A 113 -2.82 -18.01 -4.37
N GLU A 114 -2.70 -18.33 -5.66
CA GLU A 114 -2.73 -17.32 -6.72
C GLU A 114 -4.09 -16.62 -6.79
N LEU A 115 -5.19 -17.34 -6.64
CA LEU A 115 -6.53 -16.75 -6.59
C LEU A 115 -6.67 -15.76 -5.43
N ARG A 116 -6.13 -16.07 -4.25
CA ARG A 116 -6.10 -15.11 -3.13
C ARG A 116 -5.31 -13.85 -3.46
N TRP A 117 -4.21 -13.96 -4.20
CA TRP A 117 -3.42 -12.81 -4.62
C TRP A 117 -4.05 -12.04 -5.78
N LEU A 118 -4.93 -12.66 -6.54
CA LEU A 118 -5.65 -12.02 -7.64
C LEU A 118 -6.90 -11.28 -7.15
N VAL A 119 -7.78 -11.98 -6.41
CA VAL A 119 -9.14 -11.50 -6.09
C VAL A 119 -9.49 -11.55 -4.59
N GLY A 120 -8.55 -11.90 -3.72
CA GLY A 120 -8.77 -12.03 -2.28
C GLY A 120 -8.65 -10.73 -1.50
N THR A 121 -8.33 -10.87 -0.21
CA THR A 121 -8.11 -9.74 0.70
C THR A 121 -6.66 -9.25 0.68
N GLY A 122 -6.43 -8.04 1.17
CA GLY A 122 -5.12 -7.37 1.19
C GLY A 122 -4.79 -6.71 -0.15
N VAL A 123 -3.49 -6.56 -0.42
CA VAL A 123 -3.00 -5.98 -1.68
C VAL A 123 -2.97 -7.07 -2.76
N THR A 124 -3.99 -7.09 -3.60
CA THR A 124 -4.20 -8.05 -4.70
C THR A 124 -4.11 -7.37 -6.06
N ALA A 125 -4.08 -8.15 -7.14
CA ALA A 125 -4.13 -7.58 -8.48
C ALA A 125 -5.40 -6.75 -8.69
N ALA A 126 -6.56 -7.25 -8.27
CA ALA A 126 -7.82 -6.50 -8.35
C ALA A 126 -7.76 -5.19 -7.57
N ALA A 127 -7.15 -5.18 -6.38
CA ALA A 127 -6.99 -3.97 -5.57
C ALA A 127 -6.09 -2.91 -6.27
N LEU A 128 -5.02 -3.35 -6.91
CA LEU A 128 -4.12 -2.48 -7.67
C LEU A 128 -4.81 -1.89 -8.91
N TYR A 129 -5.51 -2.72 -9.68
CA TYR A 129 -6.30 -2.24 -10.82
C TYR A 129 -7.43 -1.31 -10.38
N HIS A 130 -8.10 -1.59 -9.25
CA HIS A 130 -9.13 -0.71 -8.70
C HIS A 130 -8.58 0.68 -8.36
N LEU A 131 -7.44 0.74 -7.68
CA LEU A 131 -6.77 2.01 -7.39
C LEU A 131 -6.35 2.72 -8.68
N ARG A 132 -5.71 2.01 -9.64
CA ARG A 132 -5.26 2.61 -10.90
C ARG A 132 -6.43 3.19 -11.70
N VAL A 133 -7.50 2.44 -11.89
CA VAL A 133 -8.71 2.90 -12.59
C VAL A 133 -9.31 4.13 -11.92
N SER A 134 -9.41 4.12 -10.58
CA SER A 134 -9.94 5.26 -9.83
C SER A 134 -9.09 6.52 -10.00
N LEU A 135 -7.77 6.37 -10.04
CA LEU A 135 -6.84 7.48 -10.28
C LEU A 135 -6.94 8.00 -11.72
N ASP A 136 -7.02 7.11 -12.70
CA ASP A 136 -7.12 7.48 -14.13
C ASP A 136 -8.43 8.20 -14.42
N GLU A 137 -9.56 7.72 -13.91
CA GLU A 137 -10.87 8.35 -14.04
C GLU A 137 -10.91 9.73 -13.39
N ALA A 138 -10.14 9.95 -12.33
CA ALA A 138 -9.99 11.26 -11.68
C ALA A 138 -8.94 12.18 -12.32
N GLY A 139 -8.24 11.72 -13.38
CA GLY A 139 -7.23 12.49 -14.10
C GLY A 139 -5.83 12.45 -13.49
N PHE A 140 -5.55 11.50 -12.59
CA PHE A 140 -4.26 11.35 -11.91
C PHE A 140 -3.40 10.21 -12.48
N GLY A 141 -3.37 10.05 -13.80
CA GLY A 141 -2.65 8.98 -14.49
C GLY A 141 -1.13 8.97 -14.28
N GLN A 142 -0.52 10.06 -13.82
CA GLN A 142 0.91 10.16 -13.55
C GLN A 142 1.31 9.75 -12.12
N VAL A 143 0.34 9.49 -11.25
CA VAL A 143 0.60 9.09 -9.87
C VAL A 143 1.05 7.63 -9.84
N GLU A 144 2.21 7.38 -9.23
CA GLU A 144 2.77 6.06 -9.08
C GLU A 144 2.09 5.24 -7.98
N ILE A 145 2.06 3.93 -8.14
CA ILE A 145 1.53 2.97 -7.16
C ILE A 145 2.67 2.15 -6.57
N VAL A 146 2.86 2.29 -5.27
CA VAL A 146 3.77 1.46 -4.47
C VAL A 146 2.95 0.37 -3.77
N ALA A 147 3.28 -0.89 -4.00
CA ALA A 147 2.63 -2.02 -3.35
C ALA A 147 3.48 -2.59 -2.22
N SER A 148 2.86 -2.90 -1.08
CA SER A 148 3.52 -3.61 0.02
C SER A 148 2.53 -4.57 0.70
N SER A 149 2.88 -5.16 1.84
CA SER A 149 2.09 -6.20 2.52
C SER A 149 2.16 -7.60 1.87
N GLY A 150 3.08 -8.40 2.38
CA GLY A 150 3.20 -9.82 2.04
C GLY A 150 3.68 -10.12 0.62
N PHE A 151 4.47 -9.25 0.03
CA PHE A 151 5.15 -9.53 -1.25
C PHE A 151 6.35 -10.43 -1.02
N ASN A 152 6.31 -11.59 -1.66
CA ASN A 152 7.39 -12.56 -1.80
C ASN A 152 7.66 -12.80 -3.30
N PRO A 153 8.72 -13.55 -3.68
CA PRO A 153 9.05 -13.76 -5.08
C PRO A 153 7.92 -14.34 -5.92
N ALA A 154 7.15 -15.29 -5.38
CA ALA A 154 6.05 -15.92 -6.10
C ALA A 154 4.91 -14.92 -6.37
N LYS A 155 4.56 -14.09 -5.37
CA LYS A 155 3.57 -13.03 -5.55
C LYS A 155 4.04 -11.96 -6.53
N CYS A 156 5.32 -11.55 -6.48
CA CYS A 156 5.90 -10.62 -7.45
C CYS A 156 5.81 -11.19 -8.88
N GLN A 157 6.16 -12.46 -9.05
CA GLN A 157 6.07 -13.13 -10.34
C GLN A 157 4.63 -13.16 -10.88
N LEU A 158 3.64 -13.48 -10.03
CA LEU A 158 2.24 -13.46 -10.44
C LEU A 158 1.79 -12.05 -10.84
N MET A 159 2.13 -11.02 -10.06
CA MET A 159 1.79 -9.64 -10.38
C MET A 159 2.37 -9.20 -11.72
N SER A 160 3.60 -9.60 -12.01
CA SER A 160 4.24 -9.36 -13.31
C SER A 160 3.54 -10.11 -14.46
N GLN A 161 3.07 -11.35 -14.23
CA GLN A 161 2.36 -12.12 -15.26
C GLN A 161 0.99 -11.53 -15.63
N VAL A 162 0.40 -10.78 -14.73
CA VAL A 162 -0.91 -10.15 -14.94
C VAL A 162 -0.80 -8.64 -15.16
N ASP A 163 0.39 -8.14 -15.45
CA ASP A 163 0.68 -6.73 -15.71
C ASP A 163 0.06 -5.79 -14.66
N ALA A 164 0.08 -6.22 -13.38
CA ALA A 164 -0.48 -5.43 -12.29
C ALA A 164 0.17 -4.03 -12.25
N PRO A 165 -0.61 -2.96 -12.12
CA PRO A 165 -0.11 -1.58 -12.16
C PRO A 165 0.68 -1.24 -10.89
N ILE A 166 1.96 -1.63 -10.86
CA ILE A 166 2.89 -1.43 -9.75
C ILE A 166 4.15 -0.77 -10.27
N ASP A 167 4.51 0.37 -9.70
CA ASP A 167 5.75 1.08 -10.01
C ASP A 167 6.89 0.68 -9.08
N ALA A 168 6.57 0.39 -7.80
CA ALA A 168 7.54 -0.08 -6.82
C ALA A 168 6.94 -1.06 -5.80
N ILE A 169 7.78 -1.94 -5.24
CA ILE A 169 7.39 -2.94 -4.24
C ILE A 169 8.19 -2.76 -2.95
N GLY A 170 7.47 -2.66 -1.83
CA GLY A 170 8.03 -2.74 -0.48
C GLY A 170 7.94 -4.17 0.05
N THR A 171 9.07 -4.83 0.31
CA THR A 171 9.12 -6.24 0.72
C THR A 171 9.91 -6.50 2.00
N GLY A 172 9.67 -5.71 3.03
CA GLY A 172 10.38 -5.87 4.32
C GLY A 172 10.11 -7.19 5.04
N SER A 173 8.92 -7.77 4.89
CA SER A 173 8.54 -9.02 5.55
C SER A 173 9.18 -10.28 4.96
N PHE A 174 9.61 -10.24 3.70
CA PHE A 174 10.25 -11.37 3.03
C PHE A 174 11.64 -11.71 3.60
N LEU A 175 12.41 -10.69 4.01
CA LEU A 175 13.76 -10.88 4.50
C LEU A 175 13.81 -11.71 5.80
N PRO A 176 12.97 -11.44 6.81
CA PRO A 176 12.91 -12.26 8.04
C PRO A 176 12.56 -13.72 7.79
N GLU A 177 11.70 -14.03 6.83
CA GLU A 177 11.34 -15.41 6.47
C GLU A 177 12.56 -16.25 6.01
N ASN A 178 13.57 -15.60 5.43
CA ASN A 178 14.78 -16.26 4.93
C ASN A 178 15.94 -16.25 5.92
N TRP A 179 15.96 -15.28 6.84
CA TRP A 179 17.09 -15.11 7.79
C TRP A 179 16.80 -15.74 9.13
N SER A 180 15.66 -16.36 9.27
CA SER A 180 15.22 -16.99 10.47
C SER A 180 14.97 -16.19 11.67
N GLU A 181 14.73 -16.66 12.49
CA GLU A 181 14.65 -16.87 13.90
C GLU A 181 13.71 -15.90 14.58
N THR A 182 13.96 -14.65 14.61
CA THR A 182 13.06 -13.68 15.25
C THR A 182 13.21 -12.29 14.67
N TYR A 183 12.10 -11.65 14.39
CA TYR A 183 12.02 -10.21 14.15
C TYR A 183 10.89 -9.62 14.97
N ALA A 184 11.03 -8.37 15.36
CA ALA A 184 10.01 -7.65 16.09
C ALA A 184 9.32 -6.64 15.17
N THR A 185 8.00 -6.55 15.27
CA THR A 185 7.21 -5.43 14.74
C THR A 185 6.70 -4.60 15.89
N ALA A 186 6.64 -3.29 15.69
CA ALA A 186 6.06 -2.37 16.66
C ALA A 186 4.88 -1.63 16.04
N ASP A 187 3.77 -1.63 16.75
CA ASP A 187 2.58 -0.88 16.40
C ASP A 187 2.22 0.07 17.54
N ILE A 188 1.83 1.30 17.21
CA ILE A 188 1.25 2.22 18.19
C ILE A 188 -0.21 1.83 18.35
N VAL A 189 -0.64 1.64 19.60
CA VAL A 189 -2.01 1.21 19.96
C VAL A 189 -2.81 2.29 20.68
N ALA A 190 -2.19 3.43 20.97
CA ALA A 190 -2.86 4.58 21.56
C ALA A 190 -2.11 5.87 21.24
N TYR A 191 -2.86 6.95 21.00
CA TYR A 191 -2.35 8.31 20.83
C TYR A 191 -2.99 9.19 21.90
N ASP A 192 -2.18 9.85 22.73
CA ASP A 192 -2.63 10.67 23.86
C ASP A 192 -3.66 9.98 24.78
N GLY A 193 -3.49 8.66 24.98
CA GLY A 193 -4.39 7.85 25.78
C GLY A 193 -5.67 7.38 25.06
N ILE A 194 -5.87 7.75 23.81
CA ILE A 194 -6.98 7.29 22.99
C ILE A 194 -6.52 6.06 22.21
N ALA A 195 -7.24 4.93 22.40
CA ALA A 195 -6.95 3.68 21.72
C ALA A 195 -7.26 3.80 20.22
N GLU A 196 -6.25 3.64 19.39
CA GLU A 196 -6.38 3.71 17.94
C GLU A 196 -5.31 2.84 17.28
N VAL A 197 -5.71 2.09 16.27
CA VAL A 197 -4.84 1.27 15.43
C VAL A 197 -5.27 1.34 13.97
N LYS A 198 -4.37 0.99 13.07
CA LYS A 198 -4.69 0.77 11.66
C LYS A 198 -5.83 -0.24 11.51
N ILE A 199 -6.78 0.04 10.63
CA ILE A 199 -7.89 -0.87 10.29
C ILE A 199 -7.35 -2.23 9.80
N GLY A 200 -7.88 -3.31 10.39
CA GLY A 200 -7.41 -4.68 10.22
C GLY A 200 -6.46 -5.16 11.33
N ARG A 201 -6.07 -4.29 12.27
CA ARG A 201 -5.23 -4.62 13.44
C ARG A 201 -5.91 -4.43 14.79
N GLU A 202 -7.22 -4.39 14.83
CA GLU A 202 -8.05 -4.17 16.03
C GLU A 202 -7.79 -5.22 17.14
N PHE A 203 -7.30 -6.39 16.76
CA PHE A 203 -6.90 -7.44 17.70
C PHE A 203 -5.79 -7.01 18.67
N LEU A 204 -4.99 -6.00 18.31
CA LEU A 204 -3.96 -5.44 19.20
C LEU A 204 -4.55 -4.70 20.40
N LEU A 205 -5.76 -4.12 20.25
CA LEU A 205 -6.46 -3.42 21.34
C LEU A 205 -7.02 -4.38 22.40
N GLN A 206 -7.10 -5.67 22.10
CA GLN A 206 -7.64 -6.70 23.00
C GLN A 206 -6.56 -7.32 23.91
N LYS A 207 -5.29 -7.01 23.68
CA LYS A 207 -4.19 -7.50 24.52
C LYS A 207 -4.03 -6.58 25.72
N PRO A 208 -4.02 -7.11 26.97
CA PRO A 208 -3.65 -6.29 28.11
C PRO A 208 -2.22 -5.76 27.93
N LEU A 209 -2.02 -4.50 28.19
CA LEU A 209 -0.73 -3.83 28.23
C LEU A 209 0.09 -4.33 29.42
#